data_5da4c78a950f008e381b380ababbedb7
#
_entry.id   5da4c78a950f008e381b380ababbedb7
#
_cell.length_a   1.000
_cell.length_b   1.000
_cell.length_c   1.000
_cell.angle_alpha   90.00
_cell.angle_beta   90.00
_cell.angle_gamma   90.00
#
_symmetry.space_group_name_H-M   'P 1'
#
loop_
_entity.id
_entity.type
_entity.pdbx_description
1 polymer ?
#
loop_
_entity_poly.entity_id
_entity_poly.type
_entity_poly.pdbx_seq_one_letter_code
_entity_poly.pdbx_strand_id
1 'polypeptide(L)'
;LRAFAPGIPSTFALFSDSIHGGSHVKLNTDDKNAPENPAIPQREVGDVFDFIVCGAGASGSVVAARLAEDGNARVLLLEAGGDDAAEAVTNPGQWPLNLGSSRDWSFVGQPAPGLNGRCLPLSMGKGLGGGSSINVMVWARGHKGDWDHFAAEAGDDAWGYQSILGYYRRIEDWRGAPDPTRRGVGGPAYVAQPQSPQPVAGALLSAASAIGIPVYDTPNGEMMESAGGASIAELRIRDGKRESVFGSYVRPLMSRPNLTVLTDALVTRLTFDGQRVIGAEVLVDGQRRQFSARCETILSLGAINTPKVLMQSGIGPEEELQSHGIPVVQHLPGVGRNHQDHLAFGCTWSYRKPEGVGGGGCEAKLYWKSASHLGQPDILQCQLEFAVPPPTETGLEPPEHGWTMFAGLAQPKSRGRLRLSGPNTNDPILIQPNSLSDPEDMAAALAAVELGRELGNSDAFTPLVTGETAPGARDRSGMIDFIRRSAVTYWHQSCTAKMGRDSMSVVDNELRVYGINGLRIADSSIMPRITTGNTMAPCVVIGERAADLIRKMHSLTDLSGGLARSI
;
A
#
# COMPACT_ATOMS: atom_id res chain seq x y z
N LEU A 1 26.66 4.83 15.54
CA LEU A 1 26.95 6.17 14.99
C LEU A 1 28.05 6.09 13.93
N ARG A 2 27.76 5.74 12.68
CA ARG A 2 28.61 6.02 11.51
C ARG A 2 27.78 6.10 10.25
N ALA A 3 27.89 7.29 9.61
CA ALA A 3 27.64 7.61 8.23
C ALA A 3 26.22 7.32 7.69
N PHE A 4 25.31 8.28 7.91
CA PHE A 4 24.15 8.48 7.05
C PHE A 4 24.63 9.08 5.72
N ALA A 5 24.09 8.54 4.60
CA ALA A 5 24.26 9.16 3.30
C ALA A 5 23.64 10.58 3.33
N PRO A 6 24.25 11.59 2.70
CA PRO A 6 23.70 12.94 2.70
C PRO A 6 22.43 12.96 1.86
N GLY A 7 21.27 13.25 2.49
CA GLY A 7 20.01 13.48 1.78
C GLY A 7 18.73 12.95 2.42
N ILE A 8 18.78 12.28 3.57
CA ILE A 8 17.56 11.89 4.30
C ILE A 8 17.24 13.02 5.30
N PRO A 9 16.08 13.71 5.18
CA PRO A 9 15.67 14.69 6.17
C PRO A 9 15.53 14.02 7.54
N SER A 10 16.03 14.71 8.58
CA SER A 10 15.95 14.29 10.00
C SER A 10 14.52 14.14 10.54
N THR A 11 13.51 14.40 9.73
CA THR A 11 12.07 14.37 10.06
C THR A 11 11.60 13.01 10.58
N PHE A 12 12.24 11.91 10.18
CA PHE A 12 11.84 10.57 10.63
C PHE A 12 12.49 10.12 11.94
N ALA A 13 13.60 10.69 12.36
CA ALA A 13 14.21 10.41 13.65
C ALA A 13 13.36 10.91 14.84
N LEU A 14 12.49 11.91 14.61
CA LEU A 14 11.62 12.50 15.62
C LEU A 14 10.32 11.68 15.84
N PHE A 15 9.97 10.74 14.95
CA PHE A 15 8.82 9.87 15.15
C PHE A 15 8.96 8.95 16.38
N SER A 16 10.20 8.55 16.75
CA SER A 16 10.41 7.65 17.89
C SER A 16 10.18 8.34 19.24
N ASP A 17 10.45 9.64 19.33
CA ASP A 17 10.40 10.36 20.60
C ASP A 17 9.00 10.84 20.98
N SER A 18 8.12 11.05 20.00
CA SER A 18 6.74 11.51 20.22
C SER A 18 5.79 10.42 20.75
N ILE A 19 6.11 9.13 20.52
CA ILE A 19 5.27 8.00 20.93
C ILE A 19 5.64 7.51 22.34
N HIS A 20 6.83 7.84 22.85
CA HIS A 20 7.30 7.42 24.15
C HIS A 20 7.35 8.62 25.11
N GLY A 21 6.21 8.96 25.70
CA GLY A 21 6.12 9.90 26.82
C GLY A 21 7.05 9.46 27.95
N GLY A 22 8.21 10.08 28.06
CA GLY A 22 9.04 10.21 29.24
C GLY A 22 9.43 8.95 30.01
N SER A 23 10.18 8.03 29.39
CA SER A 23 11.17 7.23 30.13
C SER A 23 12.23 6.71 29.15
N HIS A 24 13.47 7.12 29.35
CA HIS A 24 14.62 6.60 28.62
C HIS A 24 14.76 5.09 28.90
N VAL A 25 14.16 4.26 28.07
CA VAL A 25 14.45 2.83 28.04
C VAL A 25 15.69 2.65 27.16
N LYS A 26 16.81 2.33 27.78
CA LYS A 26 17.98 1.83 27.05
C LYS A 26 17.57 0.57 26.31
N LEU A 27 17.60 0.61 24.98
CA LEU A 27 17.45 -0.57 24.14
C LEU A 27 18.53 -1.58 24.52
N ASN A 28 18.10 -2.64 25.20
CA ASN A 28 18.95 -3.79 25.47
C ASN A 28 18.83 -4.72 24.25
N THR A 29 19.89 -4.85 23.47
CA THR A 29 19.92 -5.60 22.20
C THR A 29 20.01 -7.12 22.37
N ASP A 30 19.89 -7.63 23.60
CA ASP A 30 20.02 -9.05 23.90
C ASP A 30 18.79 -9.59 24.68
N ASP A 31 17.61 -9.62 24.05
CA ASP A 31 16.50 -10.42 24.59
C ASP A 31 16.49 -11.82 23.97
N LYS A 32 17.15 -12.74 24.66
CA LYS A 32 17.26 -14.16 24.30
C LYS A 32 16.03 -15.01 24.63
N ASN A 33 14.92 -14.40 25.07
CA ASN A 33 13.73 -15.12 25.56
C ASN A 33 12.43 -14.80 24.81
N ALA A 34 12.47 -14.22 23.61
CA ALA A 34 11.27 -14.21 22.76
C ALA A 34 10.99 -15.64 22.28
N PRO A 35 9.72 -16.11 22.27
CA PRO A 35 9.40 -17.42 21.69
C PRO A 35 9.85 -17.42 20.24
N GLU A 36 10.79 -18.30 19.91
CA GLU A 36 11.29 -18.48 18.55
C GLU A 36 10.11 -18.81 17.64
N ASN A 37 9.75 -17.91 16.74
CA ASN A 37 8.95 -18.27 15.59
C ASN A 37 9.70 -19.41 14.89
N PRO A 38 9.03 -20.50 14.48
CA PRO A 38 9.73 -21.59 13.81
C PRO A 38 10.48 -21.02 12.60
N ALA A 39 11.79 -21.17 12.63
CA ALA A 39 12.66 -20.76 11.52
C ALA A 39 12.12 -21.35 10.22
N ILE A 40 12.14 -20.56 9.15
CA ILE A 40 11.75 -21.01 7.82
C ILE A 40 12.63 -22.24 7.50
N PRO A 41 12.05 -23.44 7.27
CA PRO A 41 12.85 -24.63 7.03
C PRO A 41 13.75 -24.41 5.82
N GLN A 42 15.04 -24.39 5.99
CA GLN A 42 15.99 -24.43 4.88
C GLN A 42 15.92 -25.82 4.23
N ARG A 43 15.06 -25.94 3.22
CA ARG A 43 15.05 -27.12 2.34
C ARG A 43 16.02 -26.87 1.21
N GLU A 44 16.65 -27.93 0.68
CA GLU A 44 17.31 -27.84 -0.63
C GLU A 44 16.25 -27.38 -1.65
N VAL A 45 16.40 -26.14 -2.12
CA VAL A 45 15.47 -25.52 -3.04
C VAL A 45 15.79 -25.99 -4.44
N GLY A 46 14.95 -26.86 -4.99
CA GLY A 46 15.09 -27.26 -6.40
C GLY A 46 14.86 -26.05 -7.33
N ASP A 47 15.39 -26.10 -8.54
CA ASP A 47 15.39 -24.97 -9.46
C ASP A 47 14.16 -24.91 -10.39
N VAL A 48 13.22 -25.88 -10.31
CA VAL A 48 12.05 -25.97 -11.20
C VAL A 48 10.74 -26.03 -10.41
N PHE A 49 9.84 -25.11 -10.71
CA PHE A 49 8.50 -25.00 -10.12
C PHE A 49 7.42 -24.97 -11.20
N ASP A 50 6.16 -25.09 -10.84
CA ASP A 50 5.07 -24.85 -11.77
C ASP A 50 4.78 -23.34 -11.85
N PHE A 51 4.81 -22.67 -10.70
CA PHE A 51 4.60 -21.22 -10.58
C PHE A 51 5.71 -20.55 -9.76
N ILE A 52 6.17 -19.41 -10.23
CA ILE A 52 7.08 -18.52 -9.48
C ILE A 52 6.34 -17.22 -9.21
N VAL A 53 6.14 -16.88 -7.95
CA VAL A 53 5.58 -15.60 -7.51
C VAL A 53 6.71 -14.72 -7.00
N CYS A 54 6.96 -13.61 -7.68
CA CYS A 54 8.02 -12.67 -7.37
C CYS A 54 7.47 -11.54 -6.49
N GLY A 55 7.87 -11.51 -5.22
CA GLY A 55 7.42 -10.58 -4.19
C GLY A 55 6.37 -11.17 -3.26
N ALA A 56 6.66 -11.22 -1.94
CA ALA A 56 5.75 -11.67 -0.89
C ALA A 56 4.96 -10.52 -0.25
N GLY A 57 4.68 -9.46 -1.01
CA GLY A 57 3.78 -8.38 -0.61
C GLY A 57 2.32 -8.81 -0.54
N ALA A 58 1.40 -7.85 -0.40
CA ALA A 58 -0.03 -8.13 -0.21
C ALA A 58 -0.60 -9.03 -1.32
N SER A 59 -0.38 -8.70 -2.61
CA SER A 59 -0.92 -9.50 -3.71
C SER A 59 -0.19 -10.82 -3.90
N GLY A 60 1.15 -10.81 -3.86
CA GLY A 60 1.95 -12.02 -4.10
C GLY A 60 1.74 -13.08 -3.02
N SER A 61 1.58 -12.69 -1.75
CA SER A 61 1.21 -13.61 -0.67
C SER A 61 -0.12 -14.31 -0.95
N VAL A 62 -1.11 -13.57 -1.44
CA VAL A 62 -2.42 -14.15 -1.82
C VAL A 62 -2.27 -15.11 -2.98
N VAL A 63 -1.60 -14.70 -4.06
CA VAL A 63 -1.41 -15.55 -5.25
C VAL A 63 -0.71 -16.85 -4.86
N ALA A 64 0.42 -16.78 -4.15
CA ALA A 64 1.19 -17.95 -3.75
C ALA A 64 0.37 -18.90 -2.86
N ALA A 65 -0.36 -18.36 -1.89
CA ALA A 65 -1.22 -19.16 -1.00
C ALA A 65 -2.32 -19.89 -1.78
N ARG A 66 -3.05 -19.16 -2.63
CA ARG A 66 -4.16 -19.73 -3.42
C ARG A 66 -3.69 -20.78 -4.43
N LEU A 67 -2.52 -20.59 -5.04
CA LEU A 67 -1.96 -21.61 -5.93
C LEU A 67 -1.46 -22.86 -5.16
N ALA A 68 -0.89 -22.66 -3.97
CA ALA A 68 -0.42 -23.75 -3.14
C ALA A 68 -1.56 -24.60 -2.53
N GLU A 69 -2.81 -24.11 -2.51
CA GLU A 69 -3.98 -24.87 -2.07
C GLU A 69 -4.26 -26.10 -2.95
N ASP A 70 -3.88 -26.12 -4.23
CA ASP A 70 -4.01 -27.29 -5.14
C ASP A 70 -3.09 -28.41 -4.68
N GLY A 71 -2.31 -28.50 -3.85
CA GLY A 71 -1.48 -29.62 -3.36
C GLY A 71 -0.52 -30.25 -4.39
N ASN A 72 -0.81 -30.21 -5.67
CA ASN A 72 0.01 -30.75 -6.76
C ASN A 72 0.88 -29.65 -7.42
N ALA A 73 0.39 -28.42 -7.44
CA ALA A 73 1.14 -27.29 -8.00
C ALA A 73 2.32 -26.92 -7.11
N ARG A 74 3.53 -26.96 -7.64
CA ARG A 74 4.76 -26.53 -6.94
C ARG A 74 4.93 -25.03 -7.08
N VAL A 75 4.84 -24.29 -5.97
CA VAL A 75 4.88 -22.83 -5.93
C VAL A 75 6.15 -22.36 -5.23
N LEU A 76 6.88 -21.47 -5.88
CA LEU A 76 7.98 -20.70 -5.28
C LEU A 76 7.52 -19.26 -5.04
N LEU A 77 7.62 -18.80 -3.80
CA LEU A 77 7.41 -17.41 -3.42
C LEU A 77 8.77 -16.77 -3.06
N LEU A 78 9.14 -15.72 -3.79
CA LEU A 78 10.41 -15.01 -3.65
C LEU A 78 10.19 -13.66 -2.96
N GLU A 79 11.04 -13.32 -1.97
CA GLU A 79 11.00 -12.03 -1.28
C GLU A 79 12.43 -11.49 -1.07
N ALA A 80 12.62 -10.22 -1.40
CA ALA A 80 13.92 -9.55 -1.32
C ALA A 80 14.36 -9.19 0.10
N GLY A 81 13.41 -9.06 1.02
CA GLY A 81 13.68 -8.80 2.45
C GLY A 81 13.57 -10.05 3.29
N GLY A 82 13.78 -9.87 4.61
CA GLY A 82 13.71 -10.94 5.60
C GLY A 82 12.27 -11.20 6.10
N ASP A 83 12.17 -11.82 7.27
CA ASP A 83 10.91 -12.18 7.91
C ASP A 83 10.11 -10.97 8.47
N ASP A 84 8.91 -11.26 8.96
CA ASP A 84 7.96 -10.32 9.55
C ASP A 84 7.82 -10.49 11.08
N ALA A 85 8.78 -11.14 11.75
CA ALA A 85 8.71 -11.48 13.17
C ALA A 85 9.09 -10.32 14.10
N ALA A 86 9.77 -9.28 13.58
CA ALA A 86 10.24 -8.16 14.39
C ALA A 86 9.09 -7.48 15.14
N GLU A 87 9.35 -7.04 16.40
CA GLU A 87 8.36 -6.34 17.22
C GLU A 87 7.83 -5.07 16.53
N ALA A 88 8.68 -4.31 15.83
CA ALA A 88 8.27 -3.16 15.05
C ALA A 88 7.28 -3.49 13.92
N VAL A 89 7.19 -4.77 13.50
CA VAL A 89 6.18 -5.27 12.55
C VAL A 89 4.92 -5.71 13.30
N THR A 90 5.08 -6.53 14.34
CA THR A 90 3.94 -7.19 15.02
C THR A 90 3.19 -6.26 15.97
N ASN A 91 3.87 -5.30 16.59
CA ASN A 91 3.26 -4.31 17.47
C ASN A 91 2.68 -3.14 16.66
N PRO A 92 1.35 -2.94 16.68
CA PRO A 92 0.69 -1.89 15.90
C PRO A 92 1.23 -0.48 16.16
N GLY A 93 1.54 -0.13 17.40
CA GLY A 93 2.04 1.21 17.77
C GLY A 93 3.47 1.49 17.30
N GLN A 94 4.22 0.47 16.88
CA GLN A 94 5.61 0.60 16.44
C GLN A 94 5.78 0.71 14.93
N TRP A 95 4.69 0.81 14.15
CA TRP A 95 4.79 0.88 12.68
C TRP A 95 5.74 1.97 12.16
N PRO A 96 5.88 3.18 12.80
CA PRO A 96 6.78 4.20 12.29
C PRO A 96 8.26 3.79 12.33
N LEU A 97 8.65 2.86 13.22
CA LEU A 97 10.03 2.37 13.33
C LEU A 97 10.47 1.52 12.12
N ASN A 98 9.53 1.12 11.28
CA ASN A 98 9.86 0.41 10.04
C ASN A 98 10.31 1.35 8.93
N LEU A 99 9.87 2.62 8.95
CA LEU A 99 10.22 3.61 7.93
C LEU A 99 11.71 3.95 8.00
N GLY A 100 12.41 3.86 6.85
CA GLY A 100 13.86 4.06 6.77
C GLY A 100 14.71 2.92 7.38
N SER A 101 14.09 1.84 7.87
CA SER A 101 14.80 0.65 8.38
C SER A 101 15.17 -0.33 7.25
N SER A 102 15.82 -1.47 7.59
CA SER A 102 16.07 -2.55 6.63
C SER A 102 14.79 -3.18 6.03
N ARG A 103 13.63 -2.93 6.63
CA ARG A 103 12.31 -3.37 6.18
C ARG A 103 11.62 -2.38 5.22
N ASP A 104 12.33 -1.35 4.83
CA ASP A 104 11.87 -0.31 3.89
C ASP A 104 12.83 -0.25 2.69
N TRP A 105 12.29 -0.21 1.48
CA TRP A 105 13.08 0.03 0.28
C TRP A 105 13.70 1.43 0.25
N SER A 106 13.16 2.36 1.04
CA SER A 106 13.65 3.74 1.20
C SER A 106 13.82 4.47 -0.14
N PHE A 107 12.86 4.31 -1.04
CA PHE A 107 12.88 5.04 -2.31
C PHE A 107 12.75 6.54 -2.08
N VAL A 108 13.31 7.32 -3.01
CA VAL A 108 13.19 8.78 -2.99
C VAL A 108 12.76 9.26 -4.37
N GLY A 109 11.71 10.08 -4.40
CA GLY A 109 11.26 10.75 -5.61
C GLY A 109 12.27 11.80 -6.09
N GLN A 110 12.32 12.02 -7.41
CA GLN A 110 13.07 13.15 -7.97
C GLN A 110 12.40 14.48 -7.61
N PRO A 111 13.13 15.61 -7.68
CA PRO A 111 12.58 16.93 -7.42
C PRO A 111 11.29 17.20 -8.18
N ALA A 112 10.22 17.57 -7.48
CA ALA A 112 8.91 17.86 -8.06
C ALA A 112 8.67 19.37 -8.13
N PRO A 113 8.50 19.96 -9.33
CA PRO A 113 8.25 21.40 -9.46
C PRO A 113 7.00 21.86 -8.71
N GLY A 114 5.93 21.04 -8.70
CA GLY A 114 4.70 21.31 -7.93
C GLY A 114 4.90 21.37 -6.41
N LEU A 115 6.04 20.87 -5.91
CA LEU A 115 6.42 20.88 -4.50
C LEU A 115 7.63 21.79 -4.21
N ASN A 116 7.79 22.88 -4.97
CA ASN A 116 8.93 23.80 -4.85
C ASN A 116 10.30 23.09 -5.00
N GLY A 117 10.38 22.04 -5.81
CA GLY A 117 11.60 21.27 -6.05
C GLY A 117 11.94 20.25 -4.96
N ARG A 118 11.05 19.99 -4.00
CA ARG A 118 11.26 18.99 -2.94
C ARG A 118 11.25 17.56 -3.50
N CYS A 119 12.04 16.70 -2.87
CA CYS A 119 12.03 15.25 -3.05
C CYS A 119 11.23 14.61 -1.91
N LEU A 120 10.28 13.74 -2.22
CA LEU A 120 9.53 13.00 -1.21
C LEU A 120 10.18 11.63 -0.93
N PRO A 121 10.34 11.23 0.34
CA PRO A 121 10.66 9.85 0.69
C PRO A 121 9.43 8.96 0.39
N LEU A 122 9.66 7.88 -0.36
CA LEU A 122 8.62 6.96 -0.84
C LEU A 122 8.85 5.58 -0.21
N SER A 123 8.56 5.48 1.08
CA SER A 123 8.72 4.23 1.83
C SER A 123 7.83 3.11 1.28
N MET A 124 8.43 1.95 1.03
CA MET A 124 7.74 0.74 0.56
C MET A 124 8.28 -0.48 1.30
N GLY A 125 7.38 -1.36 1.77
CA GLY A 125 7.78 -2.52 2.55
C GLY A 125 8.70 -3.48 1.81
N LYS A 126 9.76 -3.93 2.49
CA LYS A 126 10.75 -4.93 2.06
C LYS A 126 10.82 -6.05 3.09
N GLY A 127 10.24 -7.19 2.79
CA GLY A 127 10.13 -8.35 3.67
C GLY A 127 8.79 -9.06 3.50
N LEU A 128 8.61 -10.18 4.21
CA LEU A 128 7.38 -10.95 4.17
C LEU A 128 6.17 -10.08 4.53
N GLY A 129 5.17 -10.08 3.66
CA GLY A 129 3.99 -9.23 3.74
C GLY A 129 4.12 -7.86 3.08
N GLY A 130 5.34 -7.43 2.70
CA GLY A 130 5.61 -6.16 2.03
C GLY A 130 5.01 -4.96 2.77
N GLY A 131 4.28 -4.09 2.07
CA GLY A 131 3.60 -2.93 2.67
C GLY A 131 2.63 -3.28 3.80
N SER A 132 2.01 -4.48 3.80
CA SER A 132 1.09 -4.89 4.87
C SER A 132 1.80 -5.14 6.22
N SER A 133 3.12 -5.33 6.19
CA SER A 133 3.94 -5.52 7.40
C SER A 133 4.46 -4.21 8.01
N ILE A 134 4.36 -3.08 7.30
CA ILE A 134 4.85 -1.78 7.79
C ILE A 134 3.82 -0.65 7.78
N ASN A 135 2.61 -0.86 7.28
CA ASN A 135 1.55 0.14 7.17
C ASN A 135 0.82 0.41 8.49
N VAL A 136 -0.16 1.32 8.49
CA VAL A 136 -1.02 1.65 9.64
C VAL A 136 -2.25 0.72 9.77
N MET A 137 -2.23 -0.46 9.17
CA MET A 137 -3.21 -1.55 9.27
C MET A 137 -4.65 -1.23 8.85
N VAL A 138 -4.90 -0.07 8.26
CA VAL A 138 -6.24 0.33 7.81
C VAL A 138 -6.73 -0.57 6.67
N TRP A 139 -7.96 -1.07 6.79
CA TRP A 139 -8.66 -1.81 5.76
C TRP A 139 -9.63 -0.88 5.03
N ALA A 140 -9.35 -0.55 3.78
CA ALA A 140 -10.17 0.29 2.93
C ALA A 140 -10.35 -0.35 1.55
N ARG A 141 -11.61 -0.60 1.14
CA ARG A 141 -11.93 -1.35 -0.08
C ARG A 141 -11.88 -0.52 -1.38
N GLY A 142 -11.73 0.81 -1.25
CA GLY A 142 -11.94 1.73 -2.36
C GLY A 142 -13.44 2.07 -2.56
N HIS A 143 -13.71 3.08 -3.35
CA HIS A 143 -15.06 3.50 -3.70
C HIS A 143 -15.63 2.61 -4.81
N LYS A 144 -16.95 2.44 -4.84
CA LYS A 144 -17.65 1.72 -5.92
C LYS A 144 -17.21 2.19 -7.32
N GLY A 145 -17.12 3.49 -7.52
CA GLY A 145 -16.72 4.08 -8.81
C GLY A 145 -15.27 3.78 -9.22
N ASP A 146 -14.39 3.35 -8.30
CA ASP A 146 -13.03 2.92 -8.66
C ASP A 146 -13.07 1.59 -9.41
N TRP A 147 -13.82 0.63 -8.88
CA TRP A 147 -13.96 -0.69 -9.47
C TRP A 147 -14.76 -0.66 -10.77
N ASP A 148 -15.82 0.17 -10.85
CA ASP A 148 -16.56 0.37 -12.09
C ASP A 148 -15.66 1.01 -13.18
N HIS A 149 -14.72 1.89 -12.79
CA HIS A 149 -13.69 2.40 -13.69
C HIS A 149 -12.71 1.29 -14.13
N PHE A 150 -12.30 0.39 -13.23
CA PHE A 150 -11.45 -0.75 -13.60
C PHE A 150 -12.14 -1.64 -14.64
N ALA A 151 -13.43 -1.91 -14.46
CA ALA A 151 -14.22 -2.67 -15.44
C ALA A 151 -14.26 -1.99 -16.81
N ALA A 152 -14.47 -0.67 -16.84
CA ALA A 152 -14.50 0.10 -18.08
C ALA A 152 -13.15 0.06 -18.82
N GLU A 153 -12.03 0.27 -18.12
CA GLU A 153 -10.68 0.22 -18.69
C GLU A 153 -10.31 -1.19 -19.18
N ALA A 154 -10.63 -2.22 -18.38
CA ALA A 154 -10.39 -3.62 -18.71
C ALA A 154 -11.30 -4.13 -19.83
N GLY A 155 -12.50 -3.53 -19.98
CA GLY A 155 -13.57 -4.06 -20.83
C GLY A 155 -14.13 -5.39 -20.32
N ASP A 156 -14.19 -5.53 -18.98
CA ASP A 156 -14.60 -6.77 -18.31
C ASP A 156 -15.31 -6.44 -17.00
N ASP A 157 -16.63 -6.67 -16.96
CA ASP A 157 -17.49 -6.42 -15.80
C ASP A 157 -17.08 -7.24 -14.55
N ALA A 158 -16.27 -8.26 -14.72
CA ALA A 158 -15.71 -9.01 -13.60
C ALA A 158 -14.71 -8.19 -12.76
N TRP A 159 -14.28 -7.00 -13.22
CA TRP A 159 -13.56 -6.00 -12.43
C TRP A 159 -14.50 -4.95 -11.81
N GLY A 160 -15.80 -4.96 -12.15
CA GLY A 160 -16.78 -4.02 -11.60
C GLY A 160 -17.12 -4.30 -10.13
N TYR A 161 -17.67 -3.29 -9.48
CA TYR A 161 -17.90 -3.30 -8.02
C TYR A 161 -18.67 -4.52 -7.53
N GLN A 162 -19.73 -4.95 -8.22
CA GLN A 162 -20.54 -6.08 -7.77
C GLN A 162 -19.75 -7.40 -7.74
N SER A 163 -18.92 -7.63 -8.75
CA SER A 163 -18.04 -8.80 -8.82
C SER A 163 -16.96 -8.73 -7.73
N ILE A 164 -16.35 -7.57 -7.56
CA ILE A 164 -15.30 -7.32 -6.57
C ILE A 164 -15.84 -7.41 -5.14
N LEU A 165 -17.07 -6.98 -4.89
CA LEU A 165 -17.73 -7.14 -3.59
C LEU A 165 -17.84 -8.62 -3.19
N GLY A 166 -18.04 -9.51 -4.17
CA GLY A 166 -18.00 -10.96 -3.97
C GLY A 166 -16.65 -11.44 -3.42
N TYR A 167 -15.54 -10.89 -3.94
CA TYR A 167 -14.21 -11.17 -3.42
C TYR A 167 -14.05 -10.65 -1.98
N TYR A 168 -14.43 -9.40 -1.70
CA TYR A 168 -14.35 -8.87 -0.34
C TYR A 168 -15.13 -9.70 0.66
N ARG A 169 -16.33 -10.15 0.32
CA ARG A 169 -17.12 -11.05 1.17
C ARG A 169 -16.46 -12.41 1.39
N ARG A 170 -15.77 -12.95 0.39
CA ARG A 170 -15.04 -14.22 0.50
C ARG A 170 -13.81 -14.13 1.42
N ILE A 171 -13.11 -13.00 1.39
CA ILE A 171 -11.82 -12.86 2.08
C ILE A 171 -11.93 -12.30 3.49
N GLU A 172 -12.99 -11.58 3.82
CA GLU A 172 -13.12 -10.95 5.14
C GLU A 172 -13.53 -11.92 6.24
N ASP A 173 -12.96 -11.70 7.41
CA ASP A 173 -13.44 -12.18 8.70
C ASP A 173 -13.85 -10.94 9.52
N TRP A 174 -15.02 -10.37 9.14
CA TRP A 174 -15.57 -9.17 9.76
C TRP A 174 -16.06 -9.43 11.18
N ARG A 175 -15.68 -8.57 12.13
CA ARG A 175 -15.98 -8.69 13.56
C ARG A 175 -16.93 -7.61 14.11
N GLY A 176 -17.56 -6.85 13.24
CA GLY A 176 -18.58 -5.87 13.60
C GLY A 176 -20.00 -6.37 13.39
N ALA A 177 -20.95 -5.44 13.30
CA ALA A 177 -22.35 -5.76 13.06
C ALA A 177 -22.53 -6.55 11.74
N PRO A 178 -23.38 -7.59 11.71
CA PRO A 178 -23.61 -8.38 10.52
C PRO A 178 -24.18 -7.55 9.36
N ASP A 179 -23.56 -7.66 8.19
CA ASP A 179 -24.10 -7.15 6.91
C ASP A 179 -23.82 -8.20 5.82
N PRO A 180 -24.68 -9.21 5.68
CA PRO A 180 -24.43 -10.31 4.74
C PRO A 180 -24.45 -9.87 3.28
N THR A 181 -24.93 -8.66 2.97
CA THR A 181 -24.90 -8.12 1.62
C THR A 181 -23.52 -7.54 1.26
N ARG A 182 -22.79 -7.01 2.24
CA ARG A 182 -21.52 -6.31 2.04
C ARG A 182 -20.33 -6.95 2.75
N ARG A 183 -20.55 -7.72 3.82
CA ARG A 183 -19.47 -8.24 4.69
C ARG A 183 -19.39 -9.77 4.64
N GLY A 184 -18.18 -10.29 4.85
CA GLY A 184 -17.94 -11.72 4.99
C GLY A 184 -17.41 -12.08 6.38
N VAL A 185 -17.55 -13.33 6.76
CA VAL A 185 -17.07 -13.90 8.03
C VAL A 185 -16.32 -15.18 7.74
N GLY A 186 -15.24 -15.44 8.48
CA GLY A 186 -14.44 -16.68 8.37
C GLY A 186 -13.42 -16.67 7.23
N GLY A 187 -13.25 -15.56 6.50
CA GLY A 187 -12.18 -15.41 5.53
C GLY A 187 -10.81 -15.16 6.20
N PRO A 188 -9.72 -15.17 5.42
CA PRO A 188 -8.36 -14.99 5.95
C PRO A 188 -8.04 -13.56 6.40
N ALA A 189 -8.83 -12.57 6.00
CA ALA A 189 -8.60 -11.17 6.35
C ALA A 189 -9.43 -10.80 7.60
N TYR A 190 -8.85 -10.93 8.78
CA TYR A 190 -9.45 -10.37 10.00
C TYR A 190 -9.61 -8.86 9.88
N VAL A 191 -10.82 -8.36 10.14
CA VAL A 191 -11.16 -6.92 10.06
C VAL A 191 -12.06 -6.56 11.25
N ALA A 192 -11.65 -5.57 12.02
CA ALA A 192 -12.43 -5.07 13.16
C ALA A 192 -12.28 -3.56 13.30
N GLN A 193 -13.26 -2.93 13.92
CA GLN A 193 -13.11 -1.57 14.44
C GLN A 193 -12.50 -1.61 15.85
N PRO A 194 -11.79 -0.56 16.30
CA PRO A 194 -11.41 -0.41 17.69
C PRO A 194 -12.63 -0.50 18.62
N GLN A 195 -12.52 -1.28 19.69
CA GLN A 195 -13.63 -1.43 20.66
C GLN A 195 -13.88 -0.16 21.48
N SER A 196 -12.82 0.61 21.73
CA SER A 196 -12.86 1.87 22.47
C SER A 196 -12.01 2.91 21.73
N PRO A 197 -12.55 3.52 20.66
CA PRO A 197 -11.82 4.54 19.91
C PRO A 197 -11.41 5.72 20.81
N GLN A 198 -10.26 6.32 20.52
CA GLN A 198 -9.78 7.49 21.25
C GLN A 198 -10.77 8.66 21.13
N PRO A 199 -10.86 9.56 22.15
CA PRO A 199 -11.80 10.68 22.12
C PRO A 199 -11.71 11.55 20.89
N VAL A 200 -10.53 11.73 20.32
CA VAL A 200 -10.30 12.53 19.10
C VAL A 200 -10.98 11.90 17.87
N ALA A 201 -11.12 10.58 17.82
CA ALA A 201 -11.86 9.91 16.74
C ALA A 201 -13.36 10.21 16.82
N GLY A 202 -13.95 10.15 18.02
CA GLY A 202 -15.34 10.54 18.24
C GLY A 202 -15.61 12.02 17.95
N ALA A 203 -14.67 12.90 18.29
CA ALA A 203 -14.74 14.32 17.97
C ALA A 203 -14.79 14.57 16.46
N LEU A 204 -14.00 13.83 15.66
CA LEU A 204 -14.06 13.93 14.20
C LEU A 204 -15.44 13.59 13.64
N LEU A 205 -16.07 12.50 14.13
CA LEU A 205 -17.40 12.10 13.67
C LEU A 205 -18.45 13.15 14.04
N SER A 206 -18.37 13.70 15.26
CA SER A 206 -19.27 14.77 15.72
C SER A 206 -19.09 16.04 14.90
N ALA A 207 -17.85 16.43 14.59
CA ALA A 207 -17.54 17.57 13.74
C ALA A 207 -18.09 17.39 12.32
N ALA A 208 -17.88 16.22 11.72
CA ALA A 208 -18.41 15.89 10.40
C ALA A 208 -19.94 16.00 10.36
N SER A 209 -20.63 15.43 11.34
CA SER A 209 -22.09 15.51 11.47
C SER A 209 -22.58 16.96 11.61
N ALA A 210 -21.88 17.79 12.37
CA ALA A 210 -22.26 19.19 12.60
C ALA A 210 -22.23 20.05 11.33
N ILE A 211 -21.38 19.72 10.35
CA ILE A 211 -21.31 20.40 9.05
C ILE A 211 -22.07 19.66 7.94
N GLY A 212 -22.90 18.66 8.30
CA GLY A 212 -23.79 17.94 7.37
C GLY A 212 -23.10 16.83 6.56
N ILE A 213 -21.89 16.41 6.93
CA ILE A 213 -21.25 15.22 6.34
C ILE A 213 -21.81 13.97 7.02
N PRO A 214 -22.36 13.00 6.26
CA PRO A 214 -22.92 11.78 6.83
C PRO A 214 -21.90 10.99 7.65
N VAL A 215 -22.36 10.43 8.77
CA VAL A 215 -21.58 9.51 9.60
C VAL A 215 -22.16 8.11 9.44
N TYR A 216 -21.30 7.14 9.18
CA TYR A 216 -21.67 5.76 8.95
C TYR A 216 -21.05 4.85 10.02
N ASP A 217 -21.72 3.73 10.30
CA ASP A 217 -21.22 2.73 11.25
C ASP A 217 -19.90 2.08 10.75
N THR A 218 -19.71 2.00 9.43
CA THR A 218 -18.56 1.36 8.80
C THR A 218 -18.10 2.11 7.54
N PRO A 219 -16.78 2.25 7.31
CA PRO A 219 -16.28 2.88 6.09
C PRO A 219 -16.38 1.98 4.86
N ASN A 220 -16.46 0.66 5.03
CA ASN A 220 -16.47 -0.32 3.93
C ASN A 220 -17.86 -0.90 3.67
N GLY A 221 -18.84 -0.05 3.51
CA GLY A 221 -20.22 -0.36 3.22
C GLY A 221 -20.85 0.72 2.39
N GLU A 222 -22.02 1.20 2.82
CA GLU A 222 -22.79 2.24 2.14
C GLU A 222 -21.99 3.53 1.93
N MET A 223 -21.09 3.88 2.85
CA MET A 223 -20.24 5.06 2.74
C MET A 223 -19.43 5.09 1.43
N MET A 224 -18.85 3.96 1.02
CA MET A 224 -18.06 3.86 -0.21
C MET A 224 -18.89 3.54 -1.45
N GLU A 225 -20.19 3.44 -1.32
CA GLU A 225 -21.18 3.37 -2.41
C GLU A 225 -21.87 4.71 -2.67
N SER A 226 -21.70 5.68 -1.77
CA SER A 226 -22.37 6.99 -1.73
C SER A 226 -21.41 8.15 -2.05
N ALA A 227 -21.78 9.37 -1.68
CA ALA A 227 -20.92 10.54 -1.86
C ALA A 227 -19.72 10.64 -0.91
N GLY A 228 -19.53 9.64 -0.04
CA GLY A 228 -18.56 9.63 1.03
C GLY A 228 -19.18 9.93 2.39
N GLY A 229 -18.37 10.13 3.41
CA GLY A 229 -18.77 10.36 4.79
C GLY A 229 -17.64 10.16 5.78
N ALA A 230 -17.97 10.12 7.05
CA ALA A 230 -17.06 9.85 8.15
C ALA A 230 -17.40 8.53 8.86
N SER A 231 -16.41 7.82 9.36
CA SER A 231 -16.59 6.59 10.13
C SER A 231 -15.36 6.29 10.98
N ILE A 232 -15.55 5.46 12.01
CA ILE A 232 -14.44 4.78 12.69
C ILE A 232 -13.74 3.85 11.68
N ALA A 233 -12.42 3.90 11.66
CA ALA A 233 -11.61 3.10 10.76
C ALA A 233 -11.69 1.60 11.07
N GLU A 234 -11.59 0.79 10.05
CA GLU A 234 -11.47 -0.66 10.18
C GLU A 234 -9.99 -1.05 10.08
N LEU A 235 -9.55 -1.89 11.00
CA LEU A 235 -8.15 -2.22 11.21
C LEU A 235 -7.91 -3.73 11.13
N ARG A 236 -6.72 -4.09 10.67
CA ARG A 236 -6.19 -5.45 10.72
C ARG A 236 -5.32 -5.63 11.94
N ILE A 237 -5.93 -5.49 13.11
CA ILE A 237 -5.31 -5.71 14.41
C ILE A 237 -6.14 -6.77 15.14
N ARG A 238 -5.49 -7.90 15.45
CA ARG A 238 -6.10 -9.02 16.18
C ARG A 238 -5.31 -9.29 17.44
N ASP A 239 -5.98 -9.36 18.57
CA ASP A 239 -5.37 -9.64 19.89
C ASP A 239 -4.16 -8.70 20.18
N GLY A 240 -4.32 -7.41 19.82
CA GLY A 240 -3.29 -6.38 19.99
C GLY A 240 -2.09 -6.49 19.04
N LYS A 241 -2.14 -7.35 18.02
CA LYS A 241 -1.08 -7.55 17.02
C LYS A 241 -1.54 -7.24 15.61
N ARG A 242 -0.60 -6.75 14.79
CA ARG A 242 -0.79 -6.60 13.34
C ARG A 242 -1.07 -7.95 12.69
N GLU A 243 -2.07 -7.96 11.83
CA GLU A 243 -2.33 -9.06 10.89
C GLU A 243 -1.78 -8.69 9.50
N SER A 244 -0.54 -9.11 9.18
CA SER A 244 -0.01 -8.93 7.82
C SER A 244 -0.73 -9.84 6.83
N VAL A 245 -0.66 -9.52 5.53
CA VAL A 245 -1.26 -10.41 4.50
C VAL A 245 -0.49 -11.72 4.40
N PHE A 246 0.83 -11.70 4.54
CA PHE A 246 1.63 -12.92 4.62
C PHE A 246 1.20 -13.79 5.81
N GLY A 247 1.06 -13.17 6.99
CA GLY A 247 0.62 -13.85 8.22
C GLY A 247 -0.72 -14.56 8.06
N SER A 248 -1.68 -13.92 7.38
CA SER A 248 -3.03 -14.45 7.19
C SER A 248 -3.12 -15.53 6.09
N TYR A 249 -2.35 -15.39 5.01
CA TYR A 249 -2.50 -16.25 3.82
C TYR A 249 -1.42 -17.33 3.71
N VAL A 250 -0.15 -16.95 3.87
CA VAL A 250 0.97 -17.86 3.56
C VAL A 250 1.42 -18.64 4.79
N ARG A 251 1.51 -17.97 5.95
CA ARG A 251 2.02 -18.59 7.18
C ARG A 251 1.29 -19.88 7.56
N PRO A 252 -0.05 -20.00 7.46
CA PRO A 252 -0.76 -21.26 7.72
C PRO A 252 -0.39 -22.40 6.77
N LEU A 253 0.17 -22.09 5.60
CA LEU A 253 0.51 -23.05 4.54
C LEU A 253 2.00 -23.38 4.47
N MET A 254 2.86 -22.80 5.31
CA MET A 254 4.31 -22.97 5.24
C MET A 254 4.80 -24.40 5.47
N SER A 255 4.00 -25.24 6.13
CA SER A 255 4.30 -26.66 6.29
C SER A 255 4.02 -27.51 5.03
N ARG A 256 3.30 -26.98 4.06
CA ARG A 256 2.95 -27.70 2.83
C ARG A 256 4.20 -28.01 1.99
N PRO A 257 4.36 -29.25 1.49
CA PRO A 257 5.55 -29.64 0.72
C PRO A 257 5.64 -28.98 -0.65
N ASN A 258 4.52 -28.51 -1.19
CA ASN A 258 4.41 -27.89 -2.51
C ASN A 258 4.59 -26.36 -2.50
N LEU A 259 4.73 -25.73 -1.32
CA LEU A 259 5.03 -24.29 -1.19
C LEU A 259 6.45 -24.10 -0.68
N THR A 260 7.25 -23.34 -1.41
CA THR A 260 8.59 -22.91 -1.01
C THR A 260 8.59 -21.39 -0.88
N VAL A 261 8.98 -20.87 0.27
CA VAL A 261 9.18 -19.43 0.51
C VAL A 261 10.67 -19.17 0.67
N LEU A 262 11.20 -18.25 -0.11
CA LEU A 262 12.62 -17.87 -0.08
C LEU A 262 12.73 -16.38 0.19
N THR A 263 13.29 -16.02 1.34
CA THR A 263 13.61 -14.64 1.75
C THR A 263 15.03 -14.26 1.34
N ASP A 264 15.37 -12.98 1.45
CA ASP A 264 16.66 -12.42 1.03
C ASP A 264 17.02 -12.81 -0.42
N ALA A 265 15.98 -12.93 -1.23
CA ALA A 265 15.98 -13.40 -2.61
C ALA A 265 15.49 -12.28 -3.54
N LEU A 266 16.43 -11.46 -4.01
CA LEU A 266 16.14 -10.32 -4.88
C LEU A 266 15.98 -10.79 -6.34
N VAL A 267 14.77 -10.69 -6.88
CA VAL A 267 14.50 -10.89 -8.31
C VAL A 267 15.20 -9.78 -9.12
N THR A 268 16.06 -10.17 -10.05
CA THR A 268 16.88 -9.23 -10.83
C THR A 268 16.41 -9.11 -12.26
N ARG A 269 16.03 -10.22 -12.89
CA ARG A 269 15.56 -10.27 -14.29
C ARG A 269 14.64 -11.45 -14.51
N LEU A 270 13.83 -11.35 -15.57
CA LEU A 270 13.10 -12.48 -16.13
C LEU A 270 14.00 -13.26 -17.09
N THR A 271 13.76 -14.58 -17.23
CA THR A 271 14.45 -15.44 -18.18
C THR A 271 13.48 -15.88 -19.27
N PHE A 272 13.97 -15.98 -20.50
CA PHE A 272 13.12 -16.14 -21.68
C PHE A 272 13.51 -17.35 -22.54
N ASP A 273 12.51 -17.92 -23.22
CA ASP A 273 12.62 -18.73 -24.42
C ASP A 273 11.75 -18.06 -25.49
N GLY A 274 12.39 -17.36 -26.43
CA GLY A 274 11.72 -16.45 -27.36
C GLY A 274 10.91 -15.36 -26.64
N GLN A 275 9.62 -15.31 -26.88
CA GLN A 275 8.68 -14.39 -26.20
C GLN A 275 7.99 -15.02 -24.98
N ARG A 276 8.44 -16.19 -24.54
CA ARG A 276 7.90 -16.83 -23.33
C ARG A 276 8.84 -16.60 -22.16
N VAL A 277 8.31 -16.12 -21.06
CA VAL A 277 9.00 -16.13 -19.77
C VAL A 277 8.98 -17.55 -19.23
N ILE A 278 10.19 -18.06 -18.92
CA ILE A 278 10.41 -19.42 -18.39
C ILE A 278 10.92 -19.41 -16.95
N GLY A 279 11.02 -18.25 -16.32
CA GLY A 279 11.46 -18.11 -14.93
C GLY A 279 12.06 -16.76 -14.59
N ALA A 280 12.89 -16.73 -13.56
CA ALA A 280 13.55 -15.54 -13.07
C ALA A 280 15.00 -15.79 -12.63
N GLU A 281 15.85 -14.79 -12.83
CA GLU A 281 17.16 -14.67 -12.20
C GLU A 281 16.98 -13.97 -10.85
N VAL A 282 17.61 -14.52 -9.82
CA VAL A 282 17.46 -14.09 -8.43
C VAL A 282 18.83 -13.99 -7.77
N LEU A 283 19.08 -12.95 -7.02
CA LEU A 283 20.25 -12.80 -6.18
C LEU A 283 19.91 -13.30 -4.77
N VAL A 284 20.53 -14.40 -4.35
CA VAL A 284 20.37 -15.02 -3.03
C VAL A 284 21.75 -15.12 -2.39
N ASP A 285 21.92 -14.59 -1.18
CA ASP A 285 23.22 -14.58 -0.47
C ASP A 285 24.38 -14.05 -1.32
N GLY A 286 24.13 -13.04 -2.15
CA GLY A 286 25.11 -12.45 -3.05
C GLY A 286 25.43 -13.30 -4.29
N GLN A 287 24.80 -14.45 -4.45
CA GLN A 287 24.99 -15.35 -5.60
C GLN A 287 23.79 -15.31 -6.55
N ARG A 288 24.05 -15.30 -7.86
CA ARG A 288 22.99 -15.39 -8.87
C ARG A 288 22.53 -16.84 -8.98
N ARG A 289 21.23 -17.04 -8.84
CA ARG A 289 20.51 -18.29 -9.07
C ARG A 289 19.46 -18.09 -10.14
N GLN A 290 19.11 -19.13 -10.86
CA GLN A 290 18.03 -19.12 -11.83
C GLN A 290 16.99 -20.15 -11.42
N PHE A 291 15.72 -19.71 -11.37
CA PHE A 291 14.58 -20.59 -11.12
C PHE A 291 13.69 -20.62 -12.36
N SER A 292 13.20 -21.81 -12.70
CA SER A 292 12.39 -22.05 -13.89
C SER A 292 10.93 -22.32 -13.52
N ALA A 293 9.99 -21.71 -14.25
CA ALA A 293 8.56 -21.92 -14.15
C ALA A 293 8.04 -22.73 -15.35
N ARG A 294 7.36 -23.85 -15.10
CA ARG A 294 6.72 -24.65 -16.16
C ARG A 294 5.47 -23.98 -16.71
N CYS A 295 4.69 -23.35 -15.82
CA CYS A 295 3.43 -22.71 -16.15
C CYS A 295 3.59 -21.20 -16.32
N GLU A 296 3.69 -20.45 -15.22
CA GLU A 296 3.77 -18.99 -15.25
C GLU A 296 4.71 -18.42 -14.19
N THR A 297 5.28 -17.24 -14.50
CA THR A 297 5.91 -16.33 -13.54
C THR A 297 4.97 -15.18 -13.28
N ILE A 298 4.76 -14.83 -12.01
CA ILE A 298 3.85 -13.76 -11.60
C ILE A 298 4.67 -12.66 -10.90
N LEU A 299 4.71 -11.46 -11.48
CA LEU A 299 5.31 -10.30 -10.83
C LEU A 299 4.35 -9.68 -9.83
N SER A 300 4.79 -9.58 -8.58
CA SER A 300 4.09 -8.93 -7.47
C SER A 300 5.07 -8.08 -6.64
N LEU A 301 6.01 -7.40 -7.34
CA LEU A 301 7.11 -6.66 -6.74
C LEU A 301 6.72 -5.23 -6.32
N GLY A 302 5.44 -4.86 -6.50
CA GLY A 302 4.88 -3.55 -6.22
C GLY A 302 5.16 -2.52 -7.33
N ALA A 303 4.50 -1.36 -7.23
CA ALA A 303 4.46 -0.37 -8.29
C ALA A 303 5.82 0.24 -8.69
N ILE A 304 6.87 0.03 -7.91
CA ILE A 304 8.20 0.57 -8.22
C ILE A 304 9.11 -0.52 -8.82
N ASN A 305 9.17 -1.69 -8.20
CA ASN A 305 10.09 -2.74 -8.64
C ASN A 305 9.53 -3.57 -9.80
N THR A 306 8.21 -3.73 -9.93
CA THR A 306 7.61 -4.44 -11.08
C THR A 306 8.00 -3.79 -12.41
N PRO A 307 7.77 -2.49 -12.67
CA PRO A 307 8.24 -1.88 -13.91
C PRO A 307 9.77 -1.84 -14.05
N LYS A 308 10.53 -1.74 -12.94
CA LYS A 308 11.99 -1.82 -12.97
C LYS A 308 12.46 -3.15 -13.54
N VAL A 309 11.96 -4.26 -12.99
CA VAL A 309 12.33 -5.62 -13.46
C VAL A 309 11.86 -5.86 -14.88
N LEU A 310 10.67 -5.39 -15.28
CA LEU A 310 10.22 -5.47 -16.67
C LEU A 310 11.21 -4.77 -17.60
N MET A 311 11.54 -3.50 -17.34
CA MET A 311 12.48 -2.72 -18.17
C MET A 311 13.87 -3.36 -18.20
N GLN A 312 14.42 -3.77 -17.07
CA GLN A 312 15.71 -4.45 -17.00
C GLN A 312 15.74 -5.82 -17.71
N SER A 313 14.55 -6.40 -17.96
CA SER A 313 14.35 -7.64 -18.71
C SER A 313 14.02 -7.41 -20.20
N GLY A 314 14.06 -6.15 -20.68
CA GLY A 314 13.80 -5.83 -22.09
C GLY A 314 12.31 -5.63 -22.42
N ILE A 315 11.43 -5.48 -21.43
CA ILE A 315 10.00 -5.20 -21.62
C ILE A 315 9.71 -3.77 -21.18
N GLY A 316 9.43 -2.87 -22.11
CA GLY A 316 9.18 -1.46 -21.79
C GLY A 316 9.27 -0.51 -22.96
N PRO A 317 9.39 0.81 -22.72
CA PRO A 317 9.56 1.80 -23.77
C PRO A 317 10.88 1.58 -24.52
N GLU A 318 10.80 1.34 -25.83
CA GLU A 318 11.96 0.98 -26.67
C GLU A 318 13.11 1.99 -26.55
N GLU A 319 12.82 3.29 -26.67
CA GLU A 319 13.84 4.35 -26.57
C GLU A 319 14.56 4.33 -25.21
N GLU A 320 13.84 4.08 -24.13
CA GLU A 320 14.40 3.96 -22.77
C GLU A 320 15.35 2.75 -22.69
N LEU A 321 14.92 1.59 -23.17
CA LEU A 321 15.72 0.35 -23.16
C LEU A 321 16.98 0.51 -23.99
N GLN A 322 16.87 1.03 -25.22
CA GLN A 322 17.99 1.25 -26.12
C GLN A 322 19.00 2.25 -25.54
N SER A 323 18.54 3.31 -24.87
CA SER A 323 19.44 4.30 -24.23
C SER A 323 20.33 3.72 -23.16
N HIS A 324 19.95 2.57 -22.57
CA HIS A 324 20.72 1.82 -21.58
C HIS A 324 21.38 0.56 -22.14
N GLY A 325 21.34 0.34 -23.48
CA GLY A 325 21.93 -0.85 -24.11
C GLY A 325 21.19 -2.15 -23.77
N ILE A 326 19.92 -2.08 -23.34
CA ILE A 326 19.09 -3.24 -23.02
C ILE A 326 18.40 -3.73 -24.32
N PRO A 327 18.59 -5.00 -24.72
CA PRO A 327 17.87 -5.57 -25.86
C PRO A 327 16.35 -5.51 -25.66
N VAL A 328 15.62 -5.05 -26.66
CA VAL A 328 14.15 -4.97 -26.63
C VAL A 328 13.56 -6.35 -26.90
N VAL A 329 12.91 -6.94 -25.90
CA VAL A 329 12.14 -8.18 -26.03
C VAL A 329 10.71 -7.83 -26.46
N GLN A 330 10.12 -6.82 -25.81
CA GLN A 330 8.75 -6.35 -26.10
C GLN A 330 8.66 -4.85 -25.88
N HIS A 331 8.26 -4.11 -26.92
CA HIS A 331 7.92 -2.70 -26.78
C HIS A 331 6.57 -2.55 -26.08
N LEU A 332 6.58 -1.99 -24.86
CA LEU A 332 5.38 -1.63 -24.08
C LEU A 332 5.59 -0.22 -23.49
N PRO A 333 5.09 0.83 -24.16
CA PRO A 333 5.37 2.22 -23.77
C PRO A 333 4.77 2.61 -22.42
N GLY A 334 3.77 1.86 -21.92
CA GLY A 334 3.13 2.11 -20.64
C GLY A 334 3.92 1.67 -19.41
N VAL A 335 4.94 0.82 -19.57
CA VAL A 335 5.76 0.36 -18.43
C VAL A 335 6.45 1.54 -17.78
N GLY A 336 6.26 1.70 -16.47
CA GLY A 336 6.77 2.81 -15.68
C GLY A 336 6.00 4.12 -15.85
N ARG A 337 4.95 4.18 -16.66
CA ARG A 337 4.10 5.36 -16.85
C ARG A 337 2.89 5.35 -15.91
N ASN A 338 2.17 6.46 -15.84
CA ASN A 338 0.93 6.61 -15.08
C ASN A 338 1.11 6.48 -13.55
N HIS A 339 2.33 6.66 -13.01
CA HIS A 339 2.55 6.62 -11.56
C HIS A 339 1.60 7.56 -10.83
N GLN A 340 0.93 7.06 -9.82
CA GLN A 340 0.01 7.78 -8.95
C GLN A 340 0.30 7.44 -7.50
N ASP A 341 0.07 8.42 -6.62
CA ASP A 341 0.19 8.28 -5.18
C ASP A 341 -0.74 9.30 -4.51
N HIS A 342 -1.26 8.97 -3.34
CA HIS A 342 -1.99 9.94 -2.52
C HIS A 342 -1.01 10.88 -1.82
N LEU A 343 -1.30 12.17 -1.85
CA LEU A 343 -0.59 13.18 -1.09
C LEU A 343 -1.38 13.58 0.15
N ALA A 344 -0.65 13.89 1.22
CA ALA A 344 -1.19 14.41 2.47
C ALA A 344 -0.57 15.75 2.84
N PHE A 345 -1.35 16.58 3.54
CA PHE A 345 -0.98 17.88 4.08
C PHE A 345 -1.37 17.90 5.55
N GLY A 346 -0.37 17.93 6.44
CA GLY A 346 -0.59 17.82 7.87
C GLY A 346 -1.19 19.10 8.47
N CYS A 347 -2.41 19.01 9.01
CA CYS A 347 -2.99 20.03 9.88
C CYS A 347 -2.88 19.53 11.32
N THR A 348 -2.31 20.29 12.24
CA THR A 348 -1.95 19.81 13.58
C THR A 348 -2.51 20.71 14.68
N TRP A 349 -2.94 20.09 15.77
CA TRP A 349 -3.49 20.74 16.96
C TRP A 349 -2.77 20.26 18.23
N SER A 350 -2.55 21.16 19.17
CA SER A 350 -2.07 20.81 20.52
C SER A 350 -3.19 20.27 21.38
N TYR A 351 -2.96 19.16 22.09
CA TYR A 351 -3.85 18.68 23.14
C TYR A 351 -3.80 19.58 24.41
N ARG A 352 -4.92 19.67 25.14
CA ARG A 352 -4.97 20.32 26.47
C ARG A 352 -4.22 19.54 27.54
N LYS A 353 -4.18 18.24 27.40
CA LYS A 353 -3.46 17.29 28.22
C LYS A 353 -3.02 16.11 27.34
N PRO A 354 -1.98 15.38 27.71
CA PRO A 354 -1.60 14.18 26.97
C PRO A 354 -2.78 13.22 26.84
N GLU A 355 -3.05 12.75 25.64
CA GLU A 355 -4.06 11.73 25.32
C GLU A 355 -3.34 10.44 24.89
N GLY A 356 -4.03 9.31 25.05
CA GLY A 356 -3.52 8.02 24.60
C GLY A 356 -3.53 7.90 23.07
N VAL A 357 -2.74 6.96 22.57
CA VAL A 357 -2.72 6.57 21.17
C VAL A 357 -3.30 5.16 21.07
N GLY A 358 -4.37 4.97 20.33
CA GLY A 358 -5.00 3.67 20.13
C GLY A 358 -4.28 2.87 19.04
N GLY A 359 -4.40 1.56 19.07
CA GLY A 359 -3.98 0.61 18.04
C GLY A 359 -2.80 1.05 17.17
N GLY A 360 -3.07 1.43 15.95
CA GLY A 360 -2.08 1.97 15.00
C GLY A 360 -2.02 3.49 14.94
N GLY A 361 -2.73 4.21 15.82
CA GLY A 361 -2.77 5.67 15.86
C GLY A 361 -3.62 6.34 14.77
N CYS A 362 -4.54 5.58 14.14
CA CYS A 362 -5.45 6.09 13.11
C CYS A 362 -6.81 5.37 13.23
N GLU A 363 -7.72 5.94 14.00
CA GLU A 363 -9.00 5.29 14.32
C GLU A 363 -10.23 5.95 13.68
N ALA A 364 -10.07 7.07 12.98
CA ALA A 364 -11.18 7.68 12.23
C ALA A 364 -10.74 8.13 10.84
N LYS A 365 -11.68 8.06 9.91
CA LYS A 365 -11.52 8.42 8.50
C LYS A 365 -12.72 9.20 8.01
N LEU A 366 -12.43 10.11 7.08
CA LEU A 366 -13.47 10.80 6.31
C LEU A 366 -13.05 10.82 4.84
N TYR A 367 -13.98 10.50 3.95
CA TYR A 367 -13.85 10.67 2.51
C TYR A 367 -14.92 11.65 2.04
N TRP A 368 -14.53 12.67 1.30
CA TRP A 368 -15.47 13.70 0.85
C TRP A 368 -15.09 14.24 -0.52
N LYS A 369 -15.86 15.19 -1.00
CA LYS A 369 -15.69 15.81 -2.31
C LYS A 369 -15.12 17.20 -2.15
N SER A 370 -14.10 17.54 -2.96
CA SER A 370 -13.58 18.91 -3.03
C SER A 370 -14.57 19.90 -3.66
N ALA A 371 -15.53 19.39 -4.44
CA ALA A 371 -16.58 20.19 -5.07
C ALA A 371 -17.90 19.43 -5.12
N SER A 372 -19.02 20.13 -5.01
CA SER A 372 -20.37 19.56 -4.88
C SER A 372 -20.82 18.75 -6.12
N HIS A 373 -20.31 19.07 -7.30
CA HIS A 373 -20.66 18.40 -8.55
C HIS A 373 -20.01 17.02 -8.74
N LEU A 374 -19.02 16.67 -7.94
CA LEU A 374 -18.34 15.37 -8.04
C LEU A 374 -19.25 14.22 -7.60
N GLY A 375 -19.22 13.12 -8.35
CA GLY A 375 -20.03 11.92 -8.07
C GLY A 375 -19.43 11.01 -7.00
N GLN A 376 -18.13 11.13 -6.71
CA GLN A 376 -17.39 10.31 -5.74
C GLN A 376 -16.38 11.17 -4.97
N PRO A 377 -15.90 10.70 -3.80
CA PRO A 377 -14.87 11.40 -3.04
C PRO A 377 -13.56 11.53 -3.83
N ASP A 378 -12.94 12.69 -3.80
CA ASP A 378 -11.63 12.97 -4.37
C ASP A 378 -10.63 13.48 -3.32
N ILE A 379 -11.09 13.72 -2.09
CA ILE A 379 -10.28 14.04 -0.93
C ILE A 379 -10.52 13.06 0.20
N LEU A 380 -9.54 12.92 1.08
CA LEU A 380 -9.61 12.09 2.28
C LEU A 380 -9.03 12.83 3.48
N GLN A 381 -9.58 12.53 4.66
CA GLN A 381 -9.07 12.98 5.94
C GLN A 381 -8.69 11.74 6.76
N CYS A 382 -7.43 11.62 7.12
CA CYS A 382 -6.93 10.57 7.99
C CYS A 382 -6.53 11.19 9.33
N GLN A 383 -7.27 10.90 10.36
CA GLN A 383 -7.00 11.43 11.68
C GLN A 383 -5.90 10.56 12.34
N LEU A 384 -4.77 11.20 12.70
CA LEU A 384 -3.70 10.59 13.47
C LEU A 384 -3.75 11.12 14.90
N GLU A 385 -3.65 10.22 15.88
CA GLU A 385 -3.84 10.51 17.31
C GLU A 385 -2.61 11.11 17.98
N PHE A 386 -1.57 11.36 17.20
CA PHE A 386 -0.33 11.98 17.63
C PHE A 386 0.07 13.12 16.69
N ALA A 387 0.87 14.05 17.19
CA ALA A 387 1.42 15.13 16.38
C ALA A 387 2.49 14.57 15.42
N VAL A 388 2.24 14.71 14.12
CA VAL A 388 3.23 14.40 13.10
C VAL A 388 4.11 15.62 12.87
N PRO A 389 5.43 15.50 13.01
CA PRO A 389 6.33 16.61 12.71
C PRO A 389 6.12 17.09 11.27
N PRO A 390 5.84 18.38 11.06
CA PRO A 390 5.73 18.91 9.70
C PRO A 390 7.11 18.88 9.02
N PRO A 391 7.16 18.74 7.68
CA PRO A 391 8.42 18.86 6.97
C PRO A 391 9.18 20.15 7.34
N THR A 392 10.50 20.06 7.48
CA THR A 392 11.37 21.18 7.92
C THR A 392 11.24 22.42 7.04
N GLU A 393 10.89 22.22 5.77
CA GLU A 393 10.64 23.30 4.81
C GLU A 393 9.45 24.21 5.19
N THR A 394 8.59 23.76 6.08
CA THR A 394 7.46 24.58 6.59
C THR A 394 7.92 25.63 7.61
N GLY A 395 9.03 25.39 8.30
CA GLY A 395 9.50 26.21 9.42
C GLY A 395 8.60 26.13 10.65
N LEU A 396 7.72 25.11 10.74
CA LEU A 396 6.82 24.88 11.86
C LEU A 396 7.38 23.79 12.78
N GLU A 397 7.16 23.95 14.09
CA GLU A 397 7.52 22.95 15.09
C GLU A 397 6.27 22.16 15.51
N PRO A 398 6.38 20.84 15.72
CA PRO A 398 5.26 20.05 16.23
C PRO A 398 5.02 20.40 17.70
N PRO A 399 3.76 20.35 18.18
CA PRO A 399 3.50 20.43 19.61
C PRO A 399 4.02 19.18 20.33
N GLU A 400 4.37 19.30 21.61
CA GLU A 400 4.82 18.17 22.43
C GLU A 400 3.74 17.07 22.52
N HIS A 401 2.48 17.47 22.64
CA HIS A 401 1.31 16.60 22.65
C HIS A 401 0.26 17.16 21.71
N GLY A 402 -0.24 16.34 20.79
CA GLY A 402 -1.21 16.80 19.81
C GLY A 402 -1.67 15.69 18.89
N TRP A 403 -2.50 16.03 17.94
CA TRP A 403 -2.96 15.15 16.88
C TRP A 403 -2.83 15.84 15.53
N THR A 404 -2.82 15.05 14.47
CA THR A 404 -2.67 15.56 13.11
C THR A 404 -3.79 15.01 12.22
N MET A 405 -4.46 15.91 11.49
CA MET A 405 -5.27 15.56 10.34
C MET A 405 -4.39 15.51 9.09
N PHE A 406 -4.21 14.33 8.50
CA PHE A 406 -3.67 14.21 7.15
C PHE A 406 -4.81 14.49 6.16
N ALA A 407 -4.94 15.78 5.82
CA ALA A 407 -5.80 16.21 4.73
C ALA A 407 -5.15 15.81 3.40
N GLY A 408 -5.85 15.09 2.52
CA GLY A 408 -5.18 14.52 1.37
C GLY A 408 -6.03 14.37 0.12
N LEU A 409 -5.33 14.10 -0.99
CA LEU A 409 -5.93 13.80 -2.28
C LEU A 409 -6.22 12.31 -2.38
N ALA A 410 -7.49 11.93 -2.65
CA ALA A 410 -7.89 10.55 -2.88
C ALA A 410 -7.94 10.19 -4.39
N GLN A 411 -8.06 11.17 -5.27
CA GLN A 411 -8.15 10.99 -6.72
C GLN A 411 -7.25 12.00 -7.47
N PRO A 412 -5.90 11.91 -7.32
CA PRO A 412 -4.99 12.84 -7.96
C PRO A 412 -5.10 12.77 -9.49
N LYS A 413 -5.00 13.94 -10.15
CA LYS A 413 -4.96 14.09 -11.62
C LYS A 413 -3.53 14.09 -12.17
N SER A 414 -2.57 14.52 -11.37
CA SER A 414 -1.15 14.48 -11.73
C SER A 414 -0.70 13.05 -12.01
N ARG A 415 0.14 12.89 -13.04
CA ARG A 415 0.68 11.60 -13.45
C ARG A 415 2.19 11.66 -13.49
N GLY A 416 2.81 10.72 -12.78
CA GLY A 416 4.26 10.54 -12.75
C GLY A 416 4.74 9.41 -13.67
N ARG A 417 6.02 9.14 -13.58
CA ARG A 417 6.69 8.06 -14.30
C ARG A 417 7.92 7.55 -13.57
N LEU A 418 8.28 6.32 -13.88
CA LEU A 418 9.53 5.68 -13.49
C LEU A 418 10.43 5.53 -14.71
N ARG A 419 11.75 5.69 -14.49
CA ARG A 419 12.77 5.50 -15.54
C ARG A 419 13.96 4.74 -14.95
N LEU A 420 14.67 4.02 -15.80
CA LEU A 420 15.96 3.46 -15.42
C LEU A 420 17.02 4.55 -15.30
N SER A 421 17.99 4.37 -14.39
CA SER A 421 19.24 5.13 -14.37
C SER A 421 20.39 4.37 -15.00
N GLY A 422 20.19 3.08 -15.27
CA GLY A 422 21.15 2.17 -15.88
C GLY A 422 20.62 0.75 -16.01
N PRO A 423 21.39 -0.15 -16.67
CA PRO A 423 20.94 -1.50 -16.99
C PRO A 423 21.12 -2.52 -15.87
N ASN A 424 21.82 -2.19 -14.79
CA ASN A 424 22.17 -3.14 -13.75
C ASN A 424 21.13 -3.17 -12.63
N THR A 425 21.02 -4.30 -11.95
CA THR A 425 20.11 -4.51 -10.82
C THR A 425 20.28 -3.46 -9.72
N ASN A 426 21.52 -3.05 -9.43
CA ASN A 426 21.85 -2.09 -8.38
C ASN A 426 21.66 -0.62 -8.80
N ASP A 427 21.43 -0.36 -10.08
CA ASP A 427 21.17 0.99 -10.55
C ASP A 427 19.83 1.48 -9.95
N PRO A 428 19.77 2.66 -9.31
CA PRO A 428 18.55 3.13 -8.68
C PRO A 428 17.49 3.44 -9.73
N ILE A 429 16.23 3.13 -9.43
CA ILE A 429 15.11 3.59 -10.25
C ILE A 429 14.89 5.09 -10.07
N LEU A 430 14.70 5.82 -11.15
CA LEU A 430 14.35 7.25 -11.14
C LEU A 430 12.84 7.39 -11.06
N ILE A 431 12.34 7.90 -9.95
CA ILE A 431 10.91 8.08 -9.71
C ILE A 431 10.59 9.57 -9.87
N GLN A 432 9.85 9.91 -10.91
CA GLN A 432 9.35 11.27 -11.17
C GLN A 432 7.86 11.31 -10.81
N PRO A 433 7.49 11.66 -9.57
CA PRO A 433 6.09 11.59 -9.12
C PRO A 433 5.21 12.65 -9.79
N ASN A 434 5.80 13.76 -10.23
CA ASN A 434 5.11 14.89 -10.87
C ASN A 434 3.95 15.44 -10.01
N SER A 435 4.09 15.38 -8.70
CA SER A 435 3.08 15.78 -7.71
C SER A 435 2.62 17.21 -7.88
N LEU A 436 1.30 17.45 -7.76
CA LEU A 436 0.66 18.77 -7.91
C LEU A 436 1.00 19.50 -9.22
N SER A 437 1.25 18.75 -10.29
CA SER A 437 1.48 19.31 -11.63
C SER A 437 0.19 19.70 -12.33
N ASP A 438 -0.91 19.06 -11.97
CA ASP A 438 -2.25 19.40 -12.44
C ASP A 438 -2.88 20.45 -11.53
N PRO A 439 -3.44 21.55 -12.07
CA PRO A 439 -4.06 22.60 -11.25
C PRO A 439 -5.29 22.12 -10.46
N GLU A 440 -6.01 21.07 -10.92
CA GLU A 440 -7.13 20.51 -10.18
C GLU A 440 -6.68 19.88 -8.87
N ASP A 441 -5.47 19.28 -8.83
CA ASP A 441 -4.91 18.72 -7.59
C ASP A 441 -4.65 19.81 -6.53
N MET A 442 -4.19 21.00 -6.94
CA MET A 442 -4.01 22.11 -6.01
C MET A 442 -5.35 22.64 -5.51
N ALA A 443 -6.38 22.68 -6.36
CA ALA A 443 -7.72 23.08 -5.94
C ALA A 443 -8.31 22.10 -4.93
N ALA A 444 -8.18 20.80 -5.19
CA ALA A 444 -8.62 19.75 -4.28
C ALA A 444 -7.80 19.74 -2.97
N ALA A 445 -6.49 19.98 -3.03
CA ALA A 445 -5.63 20.08 -1.84
C ALA A 445 -6.02 21.26 -0.93
N LEU A 446 -6.35 22.41 -1.53
CA LEU A 446 -6.88 23.56 -0.77
C LEU A 446 -8.19 23.20 -0.07
N ALA A 447 -9.14 22.59 -0.79
CA ALA A 447 -10.41 22.15 -0.22
C ALA A 447 -10.21 21.11 0.89
N ALA A 448 -9.26 20.17 0.72
CA ALA A 448 -8.94 19.17 1.74
C ALA A 448 -8.38 19.81 3.02
N VAL A 449 -7.46 20.76 2.89
CA VAL A 449 -6.87 21.48 4.04
C VAL A 449 -7.91 22.35 4.72
N GLU A 450 -8.73 23.09 3.95
CA GLU A 450 -9.81 23.93 4.47
C GLU A 450 -10.81 23.09 5.26
N LEU A 451 -11.27 21.96 4.69
CA LEU A 451 -12.16 21.01 5.38
C LEU A 451 -11.53 20.45 6.66
N GLY A 452 -10.26 20.02 6.59
CA GLY A 452 -9.54 19.50 7.76
C GLY A 452 -9.47 20.52 8.90
N ARG A 453 -9.25 21.79 8.56
CA ARG A 453 -9.23 22.91 9.54
C ARG A 453 -10.61 23.24 10.08
N GLU A 454 -11.65 23.23 9.24
CA GLU A 454 -13.04 23.43 9.67
C GLU A 454 -13.43 22.37 10.71
N LEU A 455 -13.13 21.10 10.42
CA LEU A 455 -13.39 19.99 11.34
C LEU A 455 -12.60 20.14 12.65
N GLY A 456 -11.27 20.31 12.58
CA GLY A 456 -10.40 20.32 13.75
C GLY A 456 -10.53 21.56 14.64
N ASN A 457 -11.08 22.66 14.12
CA ASN A 457 -11.36 23.89 14.87
C ASN A 457 -12.84 23.97 15.34
N SER A 458 -13.64 22.92 15.13
CA SER A 458 -15.06 22.89 15.55
C SER A 458 -15.20 22.73 17.07
N ASP A 459 -16.40 23.04 17.57
CA ASP A 459 -16.76 22.89 18.99
C ASP A 459 -16.53 21.47 19.52
N ALA A 460 -16.63 20.44 18.67
CA ALA A 460 -16.40 19.05 19.04
C ALA A 460 -14.98 18.79 19.56
N PHE A 461 -14.00 19.55 19.10
CA PHE A 461 -12.60 19.43 19.54
C PHE A 461 -12.23 20.35 20.70
N THR A 462 -13.05 21.37 21.03
CA THR A 462 -12.77 22.33 22.11
C THR A 462 -12.38 21.68 23.45
N PRO A 463 -13.00 20.57 23.89
CA PRO A 463 -12.60 19.91 25.15
C PRO A 463 -11.21 19.27 25.09
N LEU A 464 -10.72 18.92 23.92
CA LEU A 464 -9.50 18.12 23.72
C LEU A 464 -8.27 18.99 23.41
N VAL A 465 -8.44 20.10 22.67
CA VAL A 465 -7.33 20.88 22.13
C VAL A 465 -7.23 22.29 22.70
N THR A 466 -6.01 22.85 22.68
CA THR A 466 -5.77 24.26 23.00
C THR A 466 -5.84 25.14 21.75
N GLY A 467 -5.57 24.59 20.56
CA GLY A 467 -5.64 25.30 19.29
C GLY A 467 -4.81 24.65 18.20
N GLU A 468 -4.99 25.17 16.98
CA GLU A 468 -4.29 24.79 15.78
C GLU A 468 -2.83 25.31 15.82
N THR A 469 -1.86 24.43 15.51
CA THR A 469 -0.43 24.77 15.43
C THR A 469 0.08 24.77 13.98
N ALA A 470 -0.58 24.01 13.10
CA ALA A 470 -0.29 24.00 11.66
C ALA A 470 -1.60 23.78 10.87
N PRO A 471 -1.80 24.43 9.73
CA PRO A 471 -0.97 25.48 9.09
C PRO A 471 -1.04 26.85 9.75
N GLY A 472 -1.98 27.13 10.67
CA GLY A 472 -2.26 28.43 11.19
C GLY A 472 -3.00 29.35 10.19
N ALA A 473 -3.28 30.60 10.60
CA ALA A 473 -3.95 31.56 9.75
C ALA A 473 -3.04 31.99 8.58
N ARG A 474 -3.50 31.80 7.35
CA ARG A 474 -2.83 32.17 6.11
C ARG A 474 -3.83 32.70 5.10
N ASP A 475 -3.38 33.62 4.24
CA ASP A 475 -4.12 33.95 3.03
C ASP A 475 -4.00 32.80 2.00
N ARG A 476 -4.71 32.92 0.88
CA ARG A 476 -4.72 31.88 -0.17
C ARG A 476 -3.33 31.58 -0.71
N SER A 477 -2.48 32.60 -0.91
CA SER A 477 -1.11 32.43 -1.41
C SER A 477 -0.24 31.69 -0.41
N GLY A 478 -0.31 32.11 0.87
CA GLY A 478 0.39 31.43 1.96
C GLY A 478 -0.08 30.00 2.19
N MET A 479 -1.36 29.69 1.94
CA MET A 479 -1.88 28.32 2.02
C MET A 479 -1.36 27.44 0.87
N ILE A 480 -1.29 27.97 -0.35
CA ILE A 480 -0.68 27.25 -1.49
C ILE A 480 0.81 26.95 -1.20
N ASP A 481 1.56 27.92 -0.68
CA ASP A 481 2.97 27.71 -0.30
C ASP A 481 3.09 26.66 0.83
N PHE A 482 2.23 26.74 1.85
CA PHE A 482 2.16 25.70 2.89
C PHE A 482 1.90 24.31 2.30
N ILE A 483 0.92 24.13 1.45
CA ILE A 483 0.60 22.86 0.79
C ILE A 483 1.83 22.30 0.06
N ARG A 484 2.54 23.12 -0.71
CA ARG A 484 3.75 22.70 -1.41
C ARG A 484 4.89 22.29 -0.49
N ARG A 485 5.05 22.98 0.65
CA ARG A 485 6.09 22.72 1.64
C ARG A 485 5.76 21.59 2.60
N SER A 486 4.47 21.38 2.92
CA SER A 486 4.01 20.38 3.88
C SER A 486 3.66 19.02 3.24
N ALA A 487 3.56 18.95 1.91
CA ALA A 487 3.18 17.73 1.22
C ALA A 487 4.06 16.53 1.61
N VAL A 488 3.42 15.43 1.97
CA VAL A 488 4.03 14.12 2.18
C VAL A 488 3.22 13.07 1.41
N THR A 489 3.77 11.87 1.23
CA THR A 489 3.05 10.75 0.63
C THR A 489 2.22 10.00 1.67
N TYR A 490 1.16 9.31 1.21
CA TYR A 490 0.50 8.24 1.97
C TYR A 490 1.13 6.85 1.71
N TRP A 491 2.22 6.79 0.94
CA TRP A 491 2.92 5.53 0.54
C TRP A 491 2.02 4.57 -0.25
N HIS A 492 1.17 5.11 -1.12
CA HIS A 492 0.21 4.37 -1.92
C HIS A 492 0.62 4.28 -3.41
N GLN A 493 1.92 4.18 -3.70
CA GLN A 493 2.45 4.11 -5.07
C GLN A 493 1.74 3.03 -5.87
N SER A 494 1.25 3.40 -7.08
CA SER A 494 0.37 2.54 -7.89
C SER A 494 0.44 2.89 -9.38
N CYS A 495 -0.22 2.09 -10.21
CA CYS A 495 -0.64 2.39 -11.59
C CYS A 495 0.48 2.36 -12.65
N THR A 496 1.66 1.86 -12.37
CA THR A 496 2.87 1.96 -13.21
C THR A 496 3.00 0.88 -14.29
N ALA A 497 2.06 -0.05 -14.35
CA ALA A 497 1.92 -1.10 -15.38
C ALA A 497 0.43 -1.37 -15.62
N LYS A 498 -0.33 -0.30 -15.94
CA LYS A 498 -1.79 -0.30 -15.89
C LYS A 498 -2.45 -1.38 -16.73
N MET A 499 -3.54 -1.93 -16.21
CA MET A 499 -4.49 -2.76 -16.94
C MET A 499 -5.35 -1.89 -17.87
N GLY A 500 -5.68 -2.40 -19.03
CA GLY A 500 -6.57 -1.73 -19.96
C GLY A 500 -6.44 -2.24 -21.38
N ARG A 501 -6.99 -1.48 -22.34
CA ARG A 501 -7.04 -1.85 -23.76
C ARG A 501 -6.41 -0.81 -24.69
N ASP A 502 -5.94 0.30 -24.16
CA ASP A 502 -5.29 1.34 -24.94
C ASP A 502 -3.79 1.04 -25.17
N SER A 503 -3.13 1.85 -25.99
CA SER A 503 -1.71 1.69 -26.33
C SER A 503 -0.75 1.86 -25.16
N MET A 504 -1.22 2.41 -24.03
CA MET A 504 -0.45 2.58 -22.79
C MET A 504 -0.73 1.47 -21.76
N SER A 505 -1.57 0.50 -22.11
CA SER A 505 -1.86 -0.64 -21.25
C SER A 505 -0.73 -1.66 -21.29
N VAL A 506 -0.35 -2.18 -20.14
CA VAL A 506 0.73 -3.17 -19.97
C VAL A 506 0.18 -4.57 -19.81
N VAL A 507 -0.97 -4.71 -19.15
CA VAL A 507 -1.66 -5.99 -18.98
C VAL A 507 -3.10 -5.94 -19.45
N ASP A 508 -3.62 -7.10 -19.88
CA ASP A 508 -5.02 -7.30 -20.24
C ASP A 508 -5.92 -7.51 -18.99
N ASN A 509 -7.23 -7.75 -19.25
CA ASN A 509 -8.22 -8.02 -18.20
C ASN A 509 -7.96 -9.31 -17.40
N GLU A 510 -7.11 -10.21 -17.91
CA GLU A 510 -6.64 -11.41 -17.22
C GLU A 510 -5.26 -11.22 -16.59
N LEU A 511 -4.75 -9.99 -16.53
CA LEU A 511 -3.45 -9.60 -15.96
C LEU A 511 -2.23 -10.15 -16.72
N ARG A 512 -2.40 -10.66 -17.95
CA ARG A 512 -1.31 -11.12 -18.81
C ARG A 512 -0.59 -9.92 -19.42
N VAL A 513 0.73 -9.96 -19.43
CA VAL A 513 1.54 -8.92 -20.09
C VAL A 513 1.41 -9.03 -21.59
N TYR A 514 1.04 -7.93 -22.24
CA TYR A 514 0.85 -7.88 -23.71
C TYR A 514 2.12 -8.30 -24.47
N GLY A 515 1.95 -9.21 -25.43
CA GLY A 515 3.04 -9.71 -26.28
C GLY A 515 4.00 -10.69 -25.61
N ILE A 516 3.80 -11.05 -24.36
CA ILE A 516 4.64 -11.98 -23.60
C ILE A 516 3.82 -13.15 -23.07
N ASN A 517 4.28 -14.36 -23.29
CA ASN A 517 3.66 -15.57 -22.76
C ASN A 517 4.27 -15.98 -21.43
N GLY A 518 3.45 -16.63 -20.57
CA GLY A 518 3.92 -17.15 -19.28
C GLY A 518 4.24 -16.08 -18.23
N LEU A 519 3.73 -14.85 -18.40
CA LEU A 519 3.95 -13.74 -17.49
C LEU A 519 2.65 -13.01 -17.15
N ARG A 520 2.39 -12.82 -15.84
CA ARG A 520 1.34 -11.93 -15.32
C ARG A 520 1.91 -10.93 -14.34
N ILE A 521 1.17 -9.85 -14.12
CA ILE A 521 1.42 -8.88 -13.06
C ILE A 521 0.24 -8.89 -12.11
N ALA A 522 0.51 -9.02 -10.81
CA ALA A 522 -0.51 -9.03 -9.78
C ALA A 522 -0.04 -8.20 -8.57
N ASP A 523 -0.12 -6.88 -8.67
CA ASP A 523 0.13 -5.90 -7.59
C ASP A 523 -0.49 -4.55 -7.92
N SER A 524 -0.23 -3.50 -7.12
CA SER A 524 -0.79 -2.16 -7.31
C SER A 524 -0.39 -1.49 -8.64
N SER A 525 0.63 -1.99 -9.34
CA SER A 525 1.06 -1.41 -10.62
C SER A 525 0.01 -1.55 -11.72
N ILE A 526 -0.86 -2.60 -11.64
CA ILE A 526 -1.89 -2.86 -12.65
C ILE A 526 -3.09 -1.90 -12.58
N MET A 527 -3.27 -1.19 -11.50
CA MET A 527 -4.41 -0.30 -11.31
C MET A 527 -4.45 0.73 -12.46
N PRO A 528 -5.57 0.89 -13.18
CA PRO A 528 -5.72 1.94 -14.19
C PRO A 528 -5.69 3.34 -13.56
N ARG A 529 -6.30 3.44 -12.38
CA ARG A 529 -6.34 4.59 -11.49
C ARG A 529 -6.19 4.12 -10.06
N ILE A 530 -5.54 4.93 -9.21
CA ILE A 530 -5.46 4.65 -7.77
C ILE A 530 -6.86 4.63 -7.16
N THR A 531 -7.11 3.68 -6.25
CA THR A 531 -8.40 3.54 -5.56
C THR A 531 -8.57 4.60 -4.47
N THR A 532 -9.79 5.04 -4.22
CA THR A 532 -10.13 5.95 -3.12
C THR A 532 -9.82 5.29 -1.77
N GLY A 533 -8.81 5.78 -1.07
CA GLY A 533 -8.34 5.25 0.21
C GLY A 533 -7.12 4.34 0.14
N ASN A 534 -6.82 3.66 1.24
CA ASN A 534 -5.61 2.83 1.36
C ASN A 534 -5.63 1.66 0.36
N THR A 535 -4.47 1.33 -0.21
CA THR A 535 -4.37 0.40 -1.35
C THR A 535 -4.16 -1.07 -0.97
N MET A 536 -4.01 -1.40 0.32
CA MET A 536 -3.74 -2.78 0.75
C MET A 536 -4.88 -3.74 0.41
N ALA A 537 -6.13 -3.41 0.76
CA ALA A 537 -7.28 -4.29 0.49
C ALA A 537 -7.52 -4.47 -1.03
N PRO A 538 -7.43 -3.43 -1.87
CA PRO A 538 -7.39 -3.60 -3.32
C PRO A 538 -6.30 -4.55 -3.81
N CYS A 539 -5.08 -4.48 -3.26
CA CYS A 539 -3.99 -5.41 -3.62
C CYS A 539 -4.32 -6.87 -3.25
N VAL A 540 -4.99 -7.10 -2.12
CA VAL A 540 -5.46 -8.45 -1.75
C VAL A 540 -6.46 -8.98 -2.78
N VAL A 541 -7.42 -8.16 -3.20
CA VAL A 541 -8.40 -8.54 -4.24
C VAL A 541 -7.76 -8.77 -5.60
N ILE A 542 -6.77 -7.95 -5.98
CA ILE A 542 -5.99 -8.18 -7.21
C ILE A 542 -5.30 -9.56 -7.14
N GLY A 543 -4.72 -9.91 -6.00
CA GLY A 543 -4.11 -11.24 -5.78
C GLY A 543 -5.11 -12.39 -5.86
N GLU A 544 -6.28 -12.26 -5.25
CA GLU A 544 -7.37 -13.25 -5.30
C GLU A 544 -7.85 -13.48 -6.73
N ARG A 545 -8.10 -12.38 -7.45
CA ARG A 545 -8.55 -12.44 -8.84
C ARG A 545 -7.47 -13.04 -9.77
N ALA A 546 -6.21 -12.66 -9.59
CA ALA A 546 -5.09 -13.25 -10.32
C ALA A 546 -5.03 -14.77 -10.09
N ALA A 547 -5.15 -15.20 -8.84
CA ALA A 547 -5.14 -16.62 -8.50
C ALA A 547 -6.31 -17.37 -9.14
N ASP A 548 -7.54 -16.84 -9.11
CA ASP A 548 -8.71 -17.46 -9.75
C ASP A 548 -8.50 -17.60 -11.28
N LEU A 549 -7.95 -16.55 -11.94
CA LEU A 549 -7.64 -16.58 -13.37
C LEU A 549 -6.57 -17.63 -13.72
N ILE A 550 -5.50 -17.72 -12.94
CA ILE A 550 -4.43 -18.71 -13.12
C ILE A 550 -4.97 -20.13 -12.89
N ARG A 551 -5.71 -20.35 -11.79
CA ARG A 551 -6.31 -21.64 -11.47
C ARG A 551 -7.23 -22.12 -12.58
N LYS A 552 -8.07 -21.24 -13.12
CA LYS A 552 -8.95 -21.55 -14.25
C LYS A 552 -8.15 -21.92 -15.50
N MET A 553 -7.12 -21.17 -15.85
CA MET A 553 -6.30 -21.42 -17.06
C MET A 553 -5.57 -22.75 -16.99
N HIS A 554 -5.04 -23.13 -15.81
CA HIS A 554 -4.25 -24.34 -15.61
C HIS A 554 -5.05 -25.50 -15.02
N SER A 555 -6.38 -25.39 -14.91
CA SER A 555 -7.28 -26.42 -14.39
C SER A 555 -6.86 -26.95 -13.02
N LEU A 556 -6.39 -26.05 -12.13
CA LEU A 556 -5.99 -26.44 -10.78
C LEU A 556 -7.21 -26.77 -9.92
N THR A 557 -7.11 -27.86 -9.16
CA THR A 557 -8.20 -28.36 -8.32
C THR A 557 -8.41 -27.49 -7.08
N ASP A 558 -9.66 -27.37 -6.63
CA ASP A 558 -9.99 -26.67 -5.39
C ASP A 558 -10.08 -27.68 -4.25
N LEU A 559 -9.04 -27.78 -3.42
CA LEU A 559 -9.04 -28.64 -2.24
C LEU A 559 -9.74 -27.99 -1.04
N SER A 560 -10.12 -26.69 -1.12
CA SER A 560 -10.81 -25.99 -0.04
C SER A 560 -12.27 -26.42 0.16
N GLY A 561 -12.85 -27.17 -0.78
CA GLY A 561 -14.21 -27.76 -0.65
C GLY A 561 -14.36 -28.78 0.48
N GLY A 562 -13.24 -29.22 1.11
CA GLY A 562 -13.25 -30.22 2.18
C GLY A 562 -13.31 -29.65 3.61
N LEU A 563 -12.95 -28.40 3.83
CA LEU A 563 -12.88 -27.80 5.18
C LEU A 563 -14.14 -27.00 5.59
N ALA A 564 -15.03 -26.69 4.64
CA ALA A 564 -16.28 -25.95 4.93
C ALA A 564 -17.48 -26.86 5.31
N ARG A 565 -17.27 -28.18 5.53
CA ARG A 565 -18.34 -29.13 5.89
C ARG A 565 -18.19 -29.78 7.27
N SER A 566 -17.37 -29.25 8.13
CA SER A 566 -17.23 -29.78 9.50
C SER A 566 -17.00 -28.61 10.49
N ILE A 567 -18.00 -27.76 10.68
CA ILE A 567 -18.28 -27.05 11.94
C ILE A 567 -19.80 -26.80 12.00
#